data_2cbe5e33bdc1ea0a92f39417ca9698f5
#
_entry.id   2cbe5e33bdc1ea0a92f39417ca9698f5
#
_cell.length_a   1.000
_cell.length_b   1.000
_cell.length_c   1.000
_cell.angle_alpha   90.00
_cell.angle_beta   90.00
_cell.angle_gamma   90.00
#
_symmetry.space_group_name_H-M   'P 1'
#
loop_
_entity.id
_entity.type
_entity.pdbx_description
1 polymer ?
#
loop_
_entity_poly.entity_id
_entity_poly.type
_entity_poly.pdbx_seq_one_letter_code
_entity_poly.pdbx_strand_id
1 'polypeptide(L)'
;CHFCNVYFQNTEHKIIENFVDTGKVRILFKDFTIIGADSVSAAHTAHCASEQKKFWEYHDILYNNWNGENNGWASNDNLLIFANEIGLDINKLKECNADGRYKSLIENSNDDARLLGLTGTPAFFIISNNDVQKIIGAQPYEVFENIFETMLEK
;
A
#
# COMPACT_ATOMS: atom_id res chain seq x y z
N CYS A 1 -8.24 -5.99 0.96
CA CYS A 1 -9.21 -5.05 0.34
C CYS A 1 -9.40 -5.41 -1.13
N HIS A 2 -10.62 -5.75 -1.51
CA HIS A 2 -10.95 -6.11 -2.90
C HIS A 2 -10.60 -4.98 -3.88
N PHE A 3 -11.08 -3.77 -3.63
CA PHE A 3 -10.82 -2.65 -4.53
C PHE A 3 -9.36 -2.20 -4.56
N CYS A 4 -8.61 -2.41 -3.48
CA CYS A 4 -7.16 -2.17 -3.50
C CYS A 4 -6.44 -3.14 -4.43
N ASN A 5 -6.87 -4.42 -4.41
CA ASN A 5 -6.34 -5.40 -5.35
C ASN A 5 -6.75 -5.10 -6.79
N VAL A 6 -7.98 -4.63 -7.04
CA VAL A 6 -8.39 -4.17 -8.38
C VAL A 6 -7.50 -3.02 -8.87
N TYR A 7 -7.20 -2.03 -8.01
CA TYR A 7 -6.29 -0.94 -8.35
C TYR A 7 -4.88 -1.45 -8.65
N PHE A 8 -4.32 -2.29 -7.80
CA PHE A 8 -3.00 -2.90 -7.99
C PHE A 8 -2.89 -3.61 -9.34
N GLN A 9 -3.85 -4.49 -9.65
CA GLN A 9 -3.81 -5.32 -10.87
C GLN A 9 -4.02 -4.52 -12.17
N ASN A 10 -4.80 -3.44 -12.15
CA ASN A 10 -5.22 -2.77 -13.39
C ASN A 10 -4.61 -1.39 -13.61
N THR A 11 -4.14 -0.71 -12.55
CA THR A 11 -3.80 0.72 -12.61
C THR A 11 -2.39 1.01 -12.12
N GLU A 12 -1.98 0.47 -10.97
CA GLU A 12 -0.76 0.85 -10.26
C GLU A 12 0.51 0.69 -11.11
N HIS A 13 0.68 -0.46 -11.77
CA HIS A 13 1.86 -0.72 -12.60
C HIS A 13 2.02 0.29 -13.73
N LYS A 14 0.91 0.73 -14.36
CA LYS A 14 0.95 1.75 -15.40
C LYS A 14 1.37 3.12 -14.85
N ILE A 15 0.92 3.45 -13.63
CA ILE A 15 1.33 4.69 -12.94
C ILE A 15 2.82 4.63 -12.63
N ILE A 16 3.33 3.50 -12.14
CA ILE A 16 4.74 3.33 -11.85
C ILE A 16 5.56 3.52 -13.12
N GLU A 17 5.26 2.77 -14.18
CA GLU A 17 6.00 2.81 -15.44
C GLU A 17 6.00 4.20 -16.09
N ASN A 18 4.84 4.87 -16.17
CA ASN A 18 4.70 6.09 -16.96
C ASN A 18 5.03 7.38 -16.18
N PHE A 19 4.93 7.35 -14.86
CA PHE A 19 5.06 8.56 -14.04
C PHE A 19 6.11 8.44 -12.92
N VAL A 20 6.20 7.31 -12.24
CA VAL A 20 7.17 7.15 -11.13
C VAL A 20 8.58 6.89 -11.67
N ASP A 21 8.76 5.93 -12.54
CA ASP A 21 10.05 5.56 -13.13
C ASP A 21 10.62 6.69 -13.99
N THR A 22 9.75 7.53 -14.53
CA THR A 22 10.13 8.75 -15.28
C THR A 22 10.43 9.95 -14.38
N GLY A 23 10.29 9.81 -13.06
CA GLY A 23 10.58 10.86 -12.09
C GLY A 23 9.56 11.99 -12.01
N LYS A 24 8.40 11.86 -12.67
CA LYS A 24 7.33 12.88 -12.69
C LYS A 24 6.48 12.85 -11.43
N VAL A 25 6.28 11.68 -10.84
CA VAL A 25 5.43 11.46 -9.67
C VAL A 25 6.19 10.60 -8.65
N ARG A 26 5.90 10.82 -7.38
CA ARG A 26 6.35 9.98 -6.27
C ARG A 26 5.15 9.44 -5.52
N ILE A 27 5.12 8.14 -5.27
CA ILE A 27 4.10 7.50 -4.44
C ILE A 27 4.56 7.52 -2.98
N LEU A 28 3.67 7.96 -2.09
CA LEU A 28 3.78 7.80 -0.66
C LEU A 28 2.65 6.88 -0.19
N PHE A 29 2.99 5.68 0.21
CA PHE A 29 2.02 4.71 0.71
C PHE A 29 1.67 5.02 2.17
N LYS A 30 0.36 4.95 2.49
CA LYS A 30 -0.17 5.08 3.85
C LYS A 30 -1.18 3.97 4.11
N ASP A 31 -1.08 3.35 5.28
CA ASP A 31 -2.01 2.30 5.68
C ASP A 31 -3.37 2.86 6.09
N PHE A 32 -4.43 2.10 5.76
CA PHE A 32 -5.75 2.26 6.35
C PHE A 32 -6.36 0.87 6.57
N THR A 33 -6.10 0.26 7.73
CA THR A 33 -6.33 -1.16 8.02
C THR A 33 -7.73 -1.41 8.58
N ILE A 34 -8.77 -1.10 7.77
CA ILE A 34 -10.18 -1.15 8.21
C ILE A 34 -10.91 -2.46 7.90
N ILE A 35 -10.28 -3.39 7.17
CA ILE A 35 -10.95 -4.62 6.72
C ILE A 35 -10.89 -5.73 7.79
N GLY A 36 -9.92 -5.67 8.71
CA GLY A 36 -9.80 -6.66 9.77
C GLY A 36 -8.36 -7.04 10.09
N ALA A 37 -8.19 -8.13 10.82
CA ALA A 37 -6.90 -8.55 11.36
C ALA A 37 -5.85 -8.83 10.27
N ASP A 38 -6.25 -9.42 9.16
CA ASP A 38 -5.35 -9.67 8.01
C ASP A 38 -4.72 -8.38 7.49
N SER A 39 -5.50 -7.28 7.44
CA SER A 39 -4.97 -5.98 7.00
C SER A 39 -3.90 -5.44 7.94
N VAL A 40 -4.10 -5.59 9.26
CA VAL A 40 -3.14 -5.15 10.28
C VAL A 40 -1.85 -5.97 10.18
N SER A 41 -1.97 -7.30 10.08
CA SER A 41 -0.82 -8.19 9.99
C SER A 41 -0.01 -7.96 8.71
N ALA A 42 -0.69 -7.80 7.57
CA ALA A 42 -0.06 -7.51 6.29
C ALA A 42 0.69 -6.16 6.31
N ALA A 43 0.04 -5.10 6.79
CA ALA A 43 0.63 -3.77 6.92
C ALA A 43 1.88 -3.80 7.81
N HIS A 44 1.77 -4.40 9.00
CA HIS A 44 2.89 -4.48 9.93
C HIS A 44 4.09 -5.22 9.32
N THR A 45 3.84 -6.35 8.67
CA THR A 45 4.92 -7.14 8.05
C THR A 45 5.53 -6.43 6.85
N ALA A 46 4.75 -5.66 6.07
CA ALA A 46 5.27 -4.84 4.98
C ALA A 46 6.22 -3.75 5.50
N HIS A 47 5.88 -3.10 6.61
CA HIS A 47 6.81 -2.16 7.26
C HIS A 47 8.06 -2.85 7.80
N CYS A 48 7.96 -4.05 8.36
CA CYS A 48 9.14 -4.84 8.74
C CYS A 48 10.02 -5.20 7.52
N ALA A 49 9.41 -5.46 6.37
CA ALA A 49 10.16 -5.68 5.13
C ALA A 49 10.89 -4.40 4.65
N SER A 50 10.37 -3.22 4.98
CA SER A 50 11.02 -1.95 4.66
C SER A 50 12.37 -1.76 5.34
N GLU A 51 12.59 -2.34 6.53
CA GLU A 51 13.90 -2.34 7.21
C GLU A 51 14.98 -3.04 6.37
N GLN A 52 14.54 -3.96 5.50
CA GLN A 52 15.40 -4.68 4.55
C GLN A 52 15.34 -4.07 3.13
N LYS A 53 14.78 -2.86 2.99
CA LYS A 53 14.61 -2.12 1.73
C LYS A 53 13.74 -2.85 0.69
N LYS A 54 12.80 -3.67 1.15
CA LYS A 54 11.91 -4.49 0.31
C LYS A 54 10.43 -4.25 0.58
N PHE A 55 10.05 -2.99 0.90
CA PHE A 55 8.65 -2.64 1.11
C PHE A 55 7.81 -2.91 -0.15
N TRP A 56 8.25 -2.43 -1.31
CA TRP A 56 7.48 -2.51 -2.55
C TRP A 56 7.42 -3.95 -3.08
N GLU A 57 8.52 -4.70 -3.03
CA GLU A 57 8.50 -6.11 -3.39
C GLU A 57 7.56 -6.92 -2.47
N TYR A 58 7.50 -6.54 -1.19
CA TYR A 58 6.59 -7.18 -0.24
C TYR A 58 5.14 -6.75 -0.46
N HIS A 59 4.90 -5.48 -0.77
CA HIS A 59 3.61 -4.97 -1.21
C HIS A 59 3.07 -5.75 -2.42
N ASP A 60 3.89 -5.93 -3.43
CA ASP A 60 3.49 -6.62 -4.67
C ASP A 60 3.14 -8.10 -4.41
N ILE A 61 3.96 -8.79 -3.62
CA ILE A 61 3.67 -10.21 -3.33
C ILE A 61 2.42 -10.38 -2.48
N LEU A 62 2.12 -9.43 -1.57
CA LEU A 62 0.89 -9.43 -0.81
C LEU A 62 -0.34 -9.33 -1.72
N TYR A 63 -0.36 -8.38 -2.67
CA TYR A 63 -1.49 -8.23 -3.60
C TYR A 63 -1.60 -9.37 -4.59
N ASN A 64 -0.49 -9.91 -5.07
CA ASN A 64 -0.48 -11.07 -5.96
C ASN A 64 -1.00 -12.35 -5.28
N ASN A 65 -0.86 -12.47 -3.97
CA ASN A 65 -1.36 -13.62 -3.19
C ASN A 65 -2.69 -13.34 -2.46
N TRP A 66 -3.27 -12.15 -2.62
CA TRP A 66 -4.55 -11.83 -2.01
C TRP A 66 -5.66 -12.72 -2.57
N ASN A 67 -6.42 -13.37 -1.69
CA ASN A 67 -7.47 -14.31 -2.08
C ASN A 67 -8.81 -14.08 -1.37
N GLY A 68 -8.98 -12.92 -0.76
CA GLY A 68 -10.22 -12.55 -0.07
C GLY A 68 -9.98 -11.62 1.12
N GLU A 69 -11.07 -11.08 1.67
CA GLU A 69 -11.00 -10.14 2.78
C GLU A 69 -11.12 -10.87 4.13
N ASN A 70 -10.14 -10.66 5.00
CA ASN A 70 -10.14 -11.10 6.40
C ASN A 70 -10.51 -12.60 6.59
N ASN A 71 -9.98 -13.44 5.72
CA ASN A 71 -10.22 -14.89 5.69
C ASN A 71 -9.02 -15.72 6.16
N GLY A 72 -8.00 -15.05 6.73
CA GLY A 72 -6.74 -15.66 7.19
C GLY A 72 -5.67 -15.76 6.10
N TRP A 73 -5.85 -15.15 4.92
CA TRP A 73 -4.84 -15.15 3.84
C TRP A 73 -3.51 -14.54 4.29
N ALA A 74 -3.55 -13.52 5.17
CA ALA A 74 -2.39 -12.88 5.77
C ALA A 74 -2.08 -13.45 7.17
N SER A 75 -2.23 -14.77 7.34
CA SER A 75 -1.74 -15.46 8.52
C SER A 75 -0.22 -15.32 8.66
N ASN A 76 0.29 -15.45 9.88
CA ASN A 76 1.74 -15.36 10.12
C ASN A 76 2.54 -16.33 9.23
N ASP A 77 2.05 -17.54 9.04
CA ASP A 77 2.74 -18.56 8.21
C ASP A 77 2.78 -18.13 6.74
N ASN A 78 1.66 -17.64 6.18
CA ASN A 78 1.62 -17.15 4.81
C ASN A 78 2.54 -15.92 4.62
N LEU A 79 2.52 -14.99 5.56
CA LEU A 79 3.38 -13.80 5.50
C LEU A 79 4.87 -14.15 5.50
N LEU A 80 5.27 -15.22 6.23
CA LEU A 80 6.64 -15.72 6.21
C LEU A 80 6.99 -16.44 4.90
N ILE A 81 6.03 -17.15 4.30
CA ILE A 81 6.21 -17.76 2.96
C ILE A 81 6.46 -16.66 1.93
N PHE A 82 5.61 -15.63 1.88
CA PHE A 82 5.77 -14.50 0.96
C PHE A 82 7.11 -13.78 1.15
N ALA A 83 7.54 -13.60 2.41
CA ALA A 83 8.82 -13.00 2.72
C ALA A 83 10.01 -13.83 2.20
N ASN A 84 9.92 -15.14 2.33
CA ASN A 84 10.95 -16.05 1.84
C ASN A 84 11.04 -16.04 0.30
N GLU A 85 9.92 -15.95 -0.40
CA GLU A 85 9.87 -15.90 -1.87
C GLU A 85 10.64 -14.69 -2.44
N ILE A 86 10.61 -13.56 -1.75
CA ILE A 86 11.35 -12.36 -2.17
C ILE A 86 12.73 -12.25 -1.49
N GLY A 87 13.17 -13.29 -0.78
CA GLY A 87 14.51 -13.37 -0.20
C GLY A 87 14.75 -12.42 0.97
N LEU A 88 13.73 -12.21 1.83
CA LEU A 88 13.91 -11.51 3.10
C LEU A 88 14.61 -12.40 4.15
N ASP A 89 15.38 -11.77 5.04
CA ASP A 89 15.85 -12.42 6.26
C ASP A 89 14.68 -12.66 7.21
N ILE A 90 14.27 -13.93 7.29
CA ILE A 90 13.09 -14.35 8.06
C ILE A 90 13.27 -14.14 9.56
N ASN A 91 14.50 -14.23 10.09
CA ASN A 91 14.74 -14.03 11.51
C ASN A 91 14.55 -12.55 11.89
N LYS A 92 15.07 -11.64 11.11
CA LYS A 92 14.85 -10.20 11.29
C LYS A 92 13.38 -9.82 11.16
N LEU A 93 12.68 -10.42 10.20
CA LEU A 93 11.26 -10.18 10.01
C LEU A 93 10.43 -10.66 11.22
N LYS A 94 10.72 -11.86 11.72
CA LYS A 94 10.05 -12.41 12.92
C LYS A 94 10.31 -11.56 14.16
N GLU A 95 11.52 -11.09 14.37
CA GLU A 95 11.88 -10.19 15.47
C GLU A 95 11.08 -8.88 15.39
N CYS A 96 11.09 -8.21 14.24
CA CYS A 96 10.33 -6.98 14.01
C CYS A 96 8.82 -7.18 14.24
N ASN A 97 8.26 -8.28 13.74
CA ASN A 97 6.84 -8.60 13.95
C ASN A 97 6.51 -8.84 15.43
N ALA A 98 7.36 -9.56 16.15
CA ALA A 98 7.16 -9.86 17.57
C ALA A 98 7.25 -8.59 18.44
N ASP A 99 8.13 -7.66 18.11
CA ASP A 99 8.29 -6.39 18.80
C ASP A 99 7.14 -5.40 18.57
N GLY A 100 6.32 -5.62 17.55
CA GLY A 100 5.23 -4.70 17.20
C GLY A 100 5.69 -3.31 16.79
N ARG A 101 6.90 -3.19 16.20
CA ARG A 101 7.62 -1.92 15.94
C ARG A 101 6.79 -0.87 15.21
N TYR A 102 5.93 -1.30 14.30
CA TYR A 102 5.16 -0.40 13.44
C TYR A 102 3.70 -0.22 13.85
N LYS A 103 3.31 -0.77 15.02
CA LYS A 103 1.94 -0.67 15.51
C LYS A 103 1.46 0.78 15.60
N SER A 104 2.23 1.64 16.27
CA SER A 104 1.88 3.06 16.43
C SER A 104 1.88 3.81 15.09
N LEU A 105 2.76 3.46 14.16
CA LEU A 105 2.78 4.06 12.82
C LEU A 105 1.47 3.76 12.07
N ILE A 106 1.02 2.50 12.11
CA ILE A 106 -0.22 2.07 11.47
C ILE A 106 -1.45 2.70 12.14
N GLU A 107 -1.48 2.74 13.48
CA GLU A 107 -2.53 3.41 14.24
C GLU A 107 -2.64 4.89 13.87
N ASN A 108 -1.52 5.63 13.86
CA ASN A 108 -1.48 7.02 13.44
C ASN A 108 -1.93 7.21 11.98
N SER A 109 -1.54 6.31 11.08
CA SER A 109 -1.99 6.33 9.69
C SER A 109 -3.50 6.13 9.56
N ASN A 110 -4.07 5.23 10.36
CA ASN A 110 -5.52 5.02 10.43
C ASN A 110 -6.24 6.28 10.94
N ASP A 111 -5.68 6.97 11.95
CA ASP A 111 -6.25 8.20 12.50
C ASP A 111 -6.17 9.35 11.51
N ASP A 112 -5.05 9.52 10.81
CA ASP A 112 -4.92 10.48 9.72
C ASP A 112 -6.00 10.25 8.64
N ALA A 113 -6.21 9.00 8.24
CA ALA A 113 -7.23 8.65 7.25
C ALA A 113 -8.64 9.03 7.71
N ARG A 114 -8.98 8.77 8.97
CA ARG A 114 -10.27 9.17 9.57
C ARG A 114 -10.42 10.69 9.63
N LEU A 115 -9.36 11.41 10.04
CA LEU A 115 -9.36 12.89 10.08
C LEU A 115 -9.56 13.51 8.69
N LEU A 116 -9.06 12.86 7.64
CA LEU A 116 -9.28 13.23 6.24
C LEU A 116 -10.66 12.81 5.70
N GLY A 117 -11.52 12.24 6.54
CA GLY A 117 -12.87 11.81 6.18
C GLY A 117 -12.89 10.61 5.23
N LEU A 118 -11.87 9.76 5.27
CA LEU A 118 -11.87 8.53 4.49
C LEU A 118 -12.71 7.46 5.20
N THR A 119 -13.54 6.77 4.41
CA THR A 119 -14.41 5.69 4.88
C THR A 119 -14.14 4.36 4.18
N GLY A 120 -13.18 4.33 3.24
CA GLY A 120 -12.83 3.15 2.46
C GLY A 120 -11.51 3.30 1.74
N THR A 121 -11.08 2.21 1.12
CA THR A 121 -9.84 2.07 0.36
C THR A 121 -10.09 1.46 -1.02
N PRO A 122 -9.25 1.77 -2.02
CA PRO A 122 -8.16 2.73 -1.97
C PRO A 122 -8.67 4.18 -2.02
N ALA A 123 -7.89 5.10 -1.49
CA ALA A 123 -8.11 6.54 -1.63
C ALA A 123 -6.78 7.23 -1.90
N PHE A 124 -6.80 8.29 -2.70
CA PHE A 124 -5.58 8.95 -3.14
C PHE A 124 -5.72 10.46 -2.98
N PHE A 125 -4.63 11.09 -2.59
CA PHE A 125 -4.45 12.54 -2.65
C PHE A 125 -3.28 12.81 -3.58
N ILE A 126 -3.56 13.43 -4.72
CA ILE A 126 -2.55 13.88 -5.67
C ILE A 126 -2.24 15.33 -5.33
N ILE A 127 -0.99 15.58 -4.98
CA ILE A 127 -0.55 16.87 -4.42
C ILE A 127 0.53 17.45 -5.32
N SER A 128 0.35 18.67 -5.76
CA SER A 128 1.38 19.55 -6.34
C SER A 128 1.51 20.81 -5.51
N ASN A 129 2.42 21.73 -5.87
CA ASN A 129 2.74 22.92 -5.08
C ASN A 129 1.51 23.74 -4.64
N ASN A 130 0.45 23.81 -5.47
CA ASN A 130 -0.70 24.67 -5.24
C ASN A 130 -2.06 23.97 -5.42
N ASP A 131 -2.06 22.65 -5.61
CA ASP A 131 -3.29 21.92 -5.92
C ASP A 131 -3.31 20.55 -5.21
N VAL A 132 -4.50 20.14 -4.78
CA VAL A 132 -4.74 18.82 -4.17
C VAL A 132 -5.99 18.24 -4.81
N GLN A 133 -5.83 17.09 -5.46
CA GLN A 133 -6.93 16.33 -6.03
C GLN A 133 -7.16 15.04 -5.22
N LYS A 134 -8.41 14.79 -4.84
CA LYS A 134 -8.80 13.58 -4.11
C LYS A 134 -9.47 12.59 -5.06
N ILE A 135 -9.00 11.36 -5.07
CA ILE A 135 -9.60 10.24 -5.80
C ILE A 135 -10.04 9.17 -4.80
N ILE A 136 -11.24 8.66 -4.96
CA ILE A 136 -11.80 7.59 -4.12
C ILE A 136 -12.06 6.35 -4.98
N GLY A 137 -11.64 5.20 -4.45
CA GLY A 137 -11.85 3.90 -5.09
C GLY A 137 -10.84 3.57 -6.18
N ALA A 138 -10.95 2.36 -6.71
CA ALA A 138 -10.10 1.82 -7.77
C ALA A 138 -10.50 2.40 -9.13
N GLN A 139 -10.15 3.67 -9.37
CA GLN A 139 -10.41 4.31 -10.64
C GLN A 139 -9.50 3.77 -11.75
N PRO A 140 -9.94 3.81 -13.02
CA PRO A 140 -9.11 3.45 -14.16
C PRO A 140 -7.85 4.33 -14.28
N TYR A 141 -6.82 3.80 -14.93
CA TYR A 141 -5.54 4.48 -15.12
C TYR A 141 -5.71 5.88 -15.76
N GLU A 142 -6.59 6.01 -16.73
CA GLU A 142 -6.83 7.25 -17.48
C GLU A 142 -7.28 8.42 -16.59
N VAL A 143 -7.94 8.13 -15.47
CA VAL A 143 -8.33 9.15 -14.47
C VAL A 143 -7.10 9.73 -13.80
N PHE A 144 -6.15 8.89 -13.41
CA PHE A 144 -4.88 9.33 -12.82
C PHE A 144 -4.00 10.07 -13.82
N GLU A 145 -3.85 9.52 -15.03
CA GLU A 145 -3.09 10.11 -16.12
C GLU A 145 -3.53 11.54 -16.42
N ASN A 146 -4.83 11.76 -16.64
CA ASN A 146 -5.36 13.09 -16.90
C ASN A 146 -5.08 14.09 -15.78
N ILE A 147 -5.16 13.66 -14.51
CA ILE A 147 -4.87 14.52 -13.36
C ILE A 147 -3.36 14.82 -13.29
N PHE A 148 -2.51 13.82 -13.45
CA PHE A 148 -1.06 14.00 -13.42
C PHE A 148 -0.61 14.97 -14.53
N GLU A 149 -1.06 14.76 -15.76
CA GLU A 149 -0.72 15.64 -16.88
C GLU A 149 -1.17 17.08 -16.61
N THR A 150 -2.42 17.27 -16.18
CA THR A 150 -2.94 18.61 -15.85
C THR A 150 -2.15 19.29 -14.72
N MET A 151 -1.71 18.54 -13.71
CA MET A 151 -0.98 19.10 -12.57
C MET A 151 0.51 19.33 -12.86
N LEU A 152 1.09 18.60 -13.80
CA LEU A 152 2.49 18.76 -14.24
C LEU A 152 2.68 19.93 -15.20
N GLU A 153 1.63 20.37 -15.91
CA GLU A 153 1.66 21.51 -16.81
C GLU A 153 1.60 22.87 -16.09
N LYS A 154 1.26 22.90 -14.81
CA LYS A 154 1.14 24.11 -13.97
C LYS A 154 2.44 24.44 -13.26
#